data_6e9ace7f7b50937b8dea12d7a12e47cc
#
_entry.id   6e9ace7f7b50937b8dea12d7a12e47cc
#
_cell.length_a   1.000
_cell.length_b   1.000
_cell.length_c   1.000
_cell.angle_alpha   90.00
_cell.angle_beta   90.00
_cell.angle_gamma   90.00
#
_symmetry.space_group_name_H-M   'P 1'
#
loop_
_entity.id
_entity.type
_entity.pdbx_description
1 polymer ?
#
loop_
_entity_poly.entity_id
_entity_poly.type
_entity_poly.pdbx_seq_one_letter_code
_entity_poly.pdbx_strand_id
1 'polypeptide(L)'
;MLLRSLSFLLVLVTLVPCAWGQAHGELDINSVRARFYANGRISSDTLDGSSNMEVPQGGGTQALYSAGPWVAVLDSIGSLHSSSILYDVGGSMQFFPGPLTLSDGTITQDVSDAYNHVWSVTREEIATHLAYFTCLNDPDCSVEIEFPDGYTIPASILDWPAMGNVDAGYDAYLAPFYDLDLDGEYDPSSGDVPCILGDQALFLVFNDRLISGTSRPVGVEVHAMPFAYGGADAILSNTVFIRYHIINRSGTNYDSTFIGFFNDFDLGCPNDDLVGSDPSRNMCYVYNGDDNDENCLGNTGYGAQPPAFGMVLLKGPLVDAEGTDEGTSNTLPNWNGQGFGDGTVDNERHGLSNFISFTREGDPCCTDPATPMQHHRYLQSVWKDGVHLSYGGTGHSTDPEALICAYMYPGDGDPVGAGTDGVVQVPWSEAVPSPASPDRRALMSTGQTVLEPGEHIDLLFAYVYARAQPGGTAASLAVLQARVDSLRIFANTLPIWDVPEEVGFVGQCADYALLSVQERALGALLLAPTPATDEVRFRAPNELVGGLLVVRDAMGRSLAQQRVVPEMNTIDVSRYANGVYTCDVISRNARYVGRLVKQ
;
A
#
# COMPACT_ATOMS: atom_id res chain seq x y z
N MET A 1 15.35 80.04 18.62
CA MET A 1 15.36 78.78 19.37
C MET A 1 14.46 77.83 18.60
N LEU A 2 15.03 77.07 17.64
CA LEU A 2 14.27 76.11 16.78
C LEU A 2 14.41 74.72 17.37
N LEU A 3 13.29 74.16 17.85
CA LEU A 3 13.21 72.74 18.19
C LEU A 3 13.03 71.92 16.88
N ARG A 4 13.98 71.03 16.60
CA ARG A 4 13.84 69.98 15.55
C ARG A 4 13.23 68.75 16.20
N SER A 5 11.99 68.38 15.80
CA SER A 5 11.33 67.10 16.13
C SER A 5 11.96 66.02 15.26
N LEU A 6 12.58 65.03 15.89
CA LEU A 6 13.07 63.81 15.25
C LEU A 6 11.94 62.77 15.30
N SER A 7 11.27 62.51 14.15
CA SER A 7 10.31 61.41 14.03
C SER A 7 11.08 60.13 13.78
N PHE A 8 11.05 59.20 14.76
CA PHE A 8 11.49 57.80 14.59
C PHE A 8 10.42 57.04 13.84
N LEU A 9 10.72 56.60 12.63
CA LEU A 9 9.88 55.66 11.86
C LEU A 9 10.21 54.25 12.35
N LEU A 10 9.32 53.68 13.15
CA LEU A 10 9.41 52.28 13.57
C LEU A 10 8.96 51.42 12.37
N VAL A 11 9.90 50.81 11.65
CA VAL A 11 9.58 49.78 10.62
C VAL A 11 9.26 48.49 11.37
N LEU A 12 7.96 48.17 11.46
CA LEU A 12 7.49 46.88 11.91
C LEU A 12 7.77 45.87 10.78
N VAL A 13 8.87 45.15 10.86
CA VAL A 13 9.08 43.97 10.01
C VAL A 13 8.15 42.90 10.54
N THR A 14 6.97 42.74 9.94
CA THR A 14 6.15 41.58 10.11
C THR A 14 6.88 40.42 9.42
N LEU A 15 7.51 39.56 10.22
CA LEU A 15 7.89 38.23 9.78
C LEU A 15 6.58 37.51 9.43
N VAL A 16 6.24 37.49 8.16
CA VAL A 16 5.25 36.55 7.64
C VAL A 16 5.88 35.16 7.85
N PRO A 17 5.34 34.28 8.66
CA PRO A 17 5.81 32.90 8.66
C PRO A 17 5.69 32.40 7.23
N CYS A 18 6.82 32.06 6.60
CA CYS A 18 6.77 31.23 5.39
C CYS A 18 6.05 29.96 5.80
N ALA A 19 4.83 29.79 5.34
CA ALA A 19 4.18 28.49 5.40
C ALA A 19 5.01 27.57 4.51
N TRP A 20 5.89 26.80 5.12
CA TRP A 20 6.60 25.73 4.44
C TRP A 20 5.53 24.71 4.05
N GLY A 21 5.35 24.49 2.74
CA GLY A 21 4.48 23.43 2.26
C GLY A 21 4.96 22.09 2.81
N GLN A 22 4.04 21.16 2.97
CA GLN A 22 4.38 19.77 3.30
C GLN A 22 5.35 19.22 2.23
N ALA A 23 6.47 18.65 2.66
CA ALA A 23 7.37 17.95 1.75
C ALA A 23 6.68 16.74 1.13
N HIS A 24 7.04 16.41 -0.08
CA HIS A 24 6.46 15.29 -0.82
C HIS A 24 7.52 14.53 -1.63
N GLY A 25 7.19 13.28 -1.98
CA GLY A 25 7.90 12.44 -2.93
C GLY A 25 6.94 11.85 -3.95
N GLU A 26 7.47 11.41 -5.08
CA GLU A 26 6.67 10.82 -6.16
C GLU A 26 7.18 9.41 -6.50
N LEU A 27 6.23 8.47 -6.69
CA LEU A 27 6.49 7.24 -7.41
C LEU A 27 6.18 7.51 -8.88
N ASP A 28 7.12 7.23 -9.77
CA ASP A 28 7.01 7.53 -11.19
C ASP A 28 7.70 6.49 -12.10
N ILE A 29 8.06 5.33 -11.52
CA ILE A 29 8.79 4.26 -12.24
C ILE A 29 7.91 3.46 -13.21
N ASN A 30 6.58 3.59 -13.10
CA ASN A 30 5.63 2.84 -13.93
C ASN A 30 4.55 3.72 -14.58
N SER A 31 3.41 3.15 -14.98
CA SER A 31 2.34 3.91 -15.65
C SER A 31 1.58 4.86 -14.72
N VAL A 32 1.78 4.77 -13.41
CA VAL A 32 1.09 5.60 -12.41
C VAL A 32 2.12 6.54 -11.78
N ARG A 33 1.90 7.85 -11.90
CA ARG A 33 2.63 8.83 -11.12
C ARG A 33 1.82 9.22 -9.90
N ALA A 34 2.33 8.94 -8.70
CA ALA A 34 1.63 9.13 -7.45
C ALA A 34 2.46 9.95 -6.46
N ARG A 35 1.88 11.03 -5.92
CA ARG A 35 2.52 11.90 -4.93
C ARG A 35 2.09 11.55 -3.52
N PHE A 36 3.07 11.47 -2.61
CA PHE A 36 2.92 11.22 -1.18
C PHE A 36 3.52 12.35 -0.37
N TYR A 37 2.80 12.84 0.63
CA TYR A 37 3.24 13.92 1.51
C TYR A 37 3.77 13.37 2.83
N ALA A 38 4.71 14.09 3.45
CA ALA A 38 5.39 13.67 4.67
C ALA A 38 4.46 13.43 5.88
N ASN A 39 3.22 13.90 5.84
CA ASN A 39 2.18 13.63 6.85
C ASN A 39 1.25 12.46 6.50
N GLY A 40 1.54 11.69 5.46
CA GLY A 40 0.76 10.53 5.04
C GLY A 40 -0.39 10.82 4.08
N ARG A 41 -0.66 12.09 3.71
CA ARG A 41 -1.65 12.42 2.68
C ARG A 41 -1.15 12.03 1.30
N ILE A 42 -2.10 11.63 0.43
CA ILE A 42 -1.83 11.18 -0.93
C ILE A 42 -2.52 12.14 -1.90
N SER A 43 -1.83 12.47 -3.00
CA SER A 43 -2.27 13.18 -4.18
C SER A 43 -2.50 14.69 -4.01
N SER A 44 -3.46 15.15 -3.20
CA SER A 44 -3.86 16.57 -3.19
C SER A 44 -2.77 17.51 -2.69
N ASP A 45 -2.52 18.60 -3.42
CA ASP A 45 -1.66 19.70 -2.98
C ASP A 45 -2.51 20.77 -2.29
N THR A 46 -2.17 21.10 -1.03
CA THR A 46 -2.90 22.11 -0.24
C THR A 46 -2.57 23.54 -0.67
N LEU A 47 -1.52 23.75 -1.44
CA LEU A 47 -1.08 25.08 -1.86
C LEU A 47 -1.85 25.58 -3.08
N ASP A 48 -2.10 24.70 -4.05
CA ASP A 48 -2.78 25.06 -5.29
C ASP A 48 -4.07 24.25 -5.56
N GLY A 49 -4.37 23.26 -4.73
CA GLY A 49 -5.54 22.40 -4.87
C GLY A 49 -5.45 21.40 -6.02
N SER A 50 -4.23 21.16 -6.55
CA SER A 50 -4.06 20.19 -7.64
C SER A 50 -4.11 18.74 -7.15
N SER A 51 -4.58 17.87 -8.04
CA SER A 51 -4.51 16.42 -7.93
C SER A 51 -3.18 15.91 -8.49
N ASN A 52 -2.56 14.91 -7.86
CA ASN A 52 -1.25 14.37 -8.24
C ASN A 52 -1.21 12.83 -8.21
N MET A 53 -2.29 12.19 -8.66
CA MET A 53 -2.36 10.77 -8.98
C MET A 53 -2.66 10.63 -10.46
N GLU A 54 -1.63 10.79 -11.29
CA GLU A 54 -1.76 10.79 -12.75
C GLU A 54 -1.63 9.38 -13.31
N VAL A 55 -2.59 8.97 -14.12
CA VAL A 55 -2.56 7.68 -14.81
C VAL A 55 -3.32 7.73 -16.15
N PRO A 56 -2.72 7.33 -17.30
CA PRO A 56 -1.29 6.97 -17.39
C PRO A 56 -0.38 8.19 -17.20
N GLN A 57 0.79 7.96 -16.64
CA GLN A 57 1.81 9.00 -16.43
C GLN A 57 2.10 9.75 -17.73
N GLY A 58 2.13 11.09 -17.67
CA GLY A 58 2.31 11.98 -18.82
C GLY A 58 1.05 12.15 -19.68
N GLY A 59 -0.07 11.56 -19.29
CA GLY A 59 -1.37 11.68 -20.01
C GLY A 59 -2.17 12.91 -19.63
N GLY A 60 -1.89 13.53 -18.51
CA GLY A 60 -2.60 14.71 -17.98
C GLY A 60 -3.96 14.39 -17.36
N THR A 61 -4.30 13.11 -17.17
CA THR A 61 -5.54 12.65 -16.52
C THR A 61 -5.25 12.19 -15.09
N GLN A 62 -6.13 12.52 -14.16
CA GLN A 62 -6.02 12.18 -12.75
C GLN A 62 -7.04 11.10 -12.38
N ALA A 63 -6.76 10.31 -11.34
CA ALA A 63 -7.66 9.26 -10.86
C ALA A 63 -8.07 9.41 -9.39
N LEU A 64 -7.37 10.27 -8.64
CA LEU A 64 -7.57 10.46 -7.21
C LEU A 64 -7.25 11.90 -6.82
N TYR A 65 -8.20 12.60 -6.20
CA TYR A 65 -7.97 13.96 -5.68
C TYR A 65 -7.24 13.93 -4.35
N SER A 66 -7.76 13.20 -3.36
CA SER A 66 -7.15 13.10 -2.02
C SER A 66 -7.39 11.74 -1.41
N ALA A 67 -6.40 11.25 -0.64
CA ALA A 67 -6.57 10.04 0.16
C ALA A 67 -5.66 10.05 1.38
N GLY A 68 -5.98 9.15 2.34
CA GLY A 68 -5.14 8.90 3.48
C GLY A 68 -5.80 8.05 4.56
N PRO A 69 -5.01 7.61 5.56
CA PRO A 69 -5.48 6.76 6.63
C PRO A 69 -6.40 7.49 7.63
N TRP A 70 -7.38 6.76 8.13
CA TRP A 70 -8.17 7.10 9.30
C TRP A 70 -7.97 6.03 10.36
N VAL A 71 -7.77 6.45 11.59
CA VAL A 71 -7.66 5.57 12.76
C VAL A 71 -8.63 6.04 13.81
N ALA A 72 -9.48 5.14 14.32
CA ALA A 72 -10.38 5.42 15.43
C ALA A 72 -10.40 4.24 16.39
N VAL A 73 -10.26 4.54 17.67
CA VAL A 73 -10.10 3.54 18.72
C VAL A 73 -10.97 3.87 19.94
N LEU A 74 -11.36 2.83 20.66
CA LEU A 74 -11.95 2.96 21.99
C LEU A 74 -10.97 2.41 23.02
N ASP A 75 -10.71 3.21 24.06
CA ASP A 75 -9.94 2.74 25.21
C ASP A 75 -10.77 1.84 26.12
N SER A 76 -10.15 1.22 27.13
CA SER A 76 -10.78 0.28 28.06
C SER A 76 -11.94 0.87 28.91
N ILE A 77 -12.10 2.19 28.93
CA ILE A 77 -13.22 2.88 29.56
C ILE A 77 -14.24 3.42 28.54
N GLY A 78 -14.09 3.07 27.27
CA GLY A 78 -14.97 3.46 26.16
C GLY A 78 -14.78 4.90 25.67
N SER A 79 -13.64 5.56 25.96
CA SER A 79 -13.36 6.88 25.40
C SER A 79 -12.89 6.75 23.97
N LEU A 80 -13.45 7.58 23.09
CA LEU A 80 -13.09 7.63 21.67
C LEU A 80 -11.84 8.50 21.46
N HIS A 81 -10.88 7.95 20.71
CA HIS A 81 -9.75 8.65 20.12
C HIS A 81 -9.80 8.46 18.61
N SER A 82 -9.47 9.49 17.83
CA SER A 82 -9.58 9.41 16.38
C SER A 82 -8.70 10.44 15.70
N SER A 83 -8.02 10.00 14.64
CA SER A 83 -7.24 10.84 13.75
C SER A 83 -7.49 10.43 12.31
N SER A 84 -7.64 11.42 11.41
CA SER A 84 -8.06 11.20 10.04
C SER A 84 -7.42 12.19 9.09
N ILE A 85 -7.05 11.72 7.90
CA ILE A 85 -6.66 12.55 6.77
C ILE A 85 -7.87 12.75 5.86
N LEU A 86 -8.14 14.00 5.53
CA LEU A 86 -9.12 14.40 4.51
C LEU A 86 -8.40 15.28 3.48
N TYR A 87 -8.45 16.61 3.68
CA TYR A 87 -7.89 17.60 2.76
C TYR A 87 -6.78 18.44 3.38
N ASP A 88 -6.62 18.41 4.71
CA ASP A 88 -5.64 19.15 5.50
C ASP A 88 -5.63 20.68 5.27
N VAL A 89 -6.78 21.24 4.89
CA VAL A 89 -6.93 22.67 4.64
C VAL A 89 -7.44 23.40 5.89
N GLY A 90 -7.02 24.67 6.04
CA GLY A 90 -7.57 25.53 7.08
C GLY A 90 -7.23 25.13 8.51
N GLY A 91 -6.14 24.37 8.74
CA GLY A 91 -5.72 23.90 10.07
C GLY A 91 -6.44 22.65 10.55
N SER A 92 -7.04 21.88 9.64
CA SER A 92 -7.68 20.60 9.93
C SER A 92 -6.73 19.41 9.98
N MET A 93 -5.44 19.62 9.75
CA MET A 93 -4.42 18.57 9.74
C MET A 93 -4.35 17.86 11.09
N GLN A 94 -4.40 16.52 11.05
CA GLN A 94 -4.37 15.67 12.24
C GLN A 94 -3.17 14.71 12.26
N PHE A 95 -2.44 14.59 11.16
CA PHE A 95 -1.18 13.86 11.08
C PHE A 95 -0.04 14.79 10.71
N PHE A 96 1.12 14.55 11.32
CA PHE A 96 2.32 15.38 11.25
C PHE A 96 3.55 14.52 11.03
N PRO A 97 4.58 15.00 10.32
CA PRO A 97 5.82 14.25 10.14
C PRO A 97 6.54 13.93 11.45
N GLY A 98 7.24 12.80 11.47
CA GLY A 98 8.19 12.41 12.50
C GLY A 98 7.74 11.30 13.45
N PRO A 99 8.71 10.67 14.15
CA PRO A 99 8.48 9.63 15.12
C PRO A 99 8.00 10.17 16.47
N LEU A 100 7.48 9.29 17.31
CA LEU A 100 7.09 9.56 18.69
C LEU A 100 8.11 8.97 19.68
N THR A 101 8.28 9.62 20.83
CA THR A 101 9.10 9.07 21.93
C THR A 101 8.52 7.78 22.46
N LEU A 102 9.39 6.82 22.82
CA LEU A 102 8.99 5.52 23.40
C LEU A 102 8.38 5.66 24.79
N SER A 103 8.76 6.70 25.54
CA SER A 103 8.38 6.84 26.96
C SER A 103 6.97 7.36 27.16
N ASP A 104 6.51 8.29 26.32
CA ASP A 104 5.26 9.03 26.50
C ASP A 104 4.53 9.39 25.21
N GLY A 105 5.04 8.91 24.06
CA GLY A 105 4.42 9.10 22.76
C GLY A 105 4.28 10.56 22.39
N THR A 106 5.32 11.37 22.61
CA THR A 106 5.31 12.81 22.29
C THR A 106 6.31 13.15 21.19
N ILE A 107 6.14 14.33 20.62
CA ILE A 107 7.06 14.90 19.61
C ILE A 107 7.12 16.41 19.80
N THR A 108 8.25 17.03 19.46
CA THR A 108 8.39 18.48 19.42
C THR A 108 8.21 19.00 17.99
N GLN A 109 7.89 20.29 17.83
CA GLN A 109 7.78 20.92 16.51
C GLN A 109 9.10 20.84 15.74
N ASP A 110 10.23 21.06 16.41
CA ASP A 110 11.57 21.02 15.78
C ASP A 110 11.86 19.64 15.18
N VAL A 111 11.46 18.56 15.86
CA VAL A 111 11.61 17.20 15.33
C VAL A 111 10.65 16.96 14.17
N SER A 112 9.40 17.38 14.28
CA SER A 112 8.43 17.26 13.18
C SER A 112 8.90 18.02 11.93
N ASP A 113 9.47 19.22 12.10
CA ASP A 113 10.02 20.01 11.00
C ASP A 113 11.25 19.33 10.36
N ALA A 114 12.09 18.65 11.16
CA ALA A 114 13.24 17.90 10.67
C ALA A 114 12.82 16.64 9.86
N TYR A 115 11.70 16.02 10.23
CA TYR A 115 11.12 14.87 9.53
C TYR A 115 10.11 15.25 8.44
N ASN A 116 9.91 16.55 8.16
CA ASN A 116 9.10 16.98 7.01
C ASN A 116 9.85 16.67 5.70
N HIS A 117 9.99 15.38 5.43
CA HIS A 117 10.72 14.81 4.31
C HIS A 117 10.06 13.52 3.84
N VAL A 118 10.17 13.21 2.55
CA VAL A 118 9.84 11.90 1.96
C VAL A 118 11.09 11.38 1.28
N TRP A 119 11.64 10.31 1.81
CA TRP A 119 12.84 9.66 1.27
C TRP A 119 12.46 8.80 0.08
N SER A 120 13.25 8.85 -0.98
CA SER A 120 13.04 8.09 -2.22
C SER A 120 14.32 7.39 -2.61
N VAL A 121 14.21 6.12 -2.98
CA VAL A 121 15.34 5.32 -3.47
C VAL A 121 14.86 4.32 -4.53
N THR A 122 15.74 4.00 -5.46
CA THR A 122 15.49 3.00 -6.50
C THR A 122 16.32 1.74 -6.27
N ARG A 123 15.80 0.62 -6.76
CA ARG A 123 16.53 -0.65 -6.75
C ARG A 123 17.84 -0.58 -7.55
N GLU A 124 17.90 0.23 -8.60
CA GLU A 124 19.10 0.42 -9.41
C GLU A 124 20.22 1.11 -8.60
N GLU A 125 19.89 2.14 -7.81
CA GLU A 125 20.85 2.78 -6.91
C GLU A 125 21.39 1.79 -5.87
N ILE A 126 20.51 1.01 -5.23
CA ILE A 126 20.88 -0.04 -4.28
C ILE A 126 21.77 -1.10 -4.92
N ALA A 127 21.39 -1.61 -6.10
CA ALA A 127 22.16 -2.63 -6.81
C ALA A 127 23.56 -2.13 -7.20
N THR A 128 23.66 -0.88 -7.63
CA THR A 128 24.93 -0.23 -7.97
C THR A 128 25.83 -0.09 -6.76
N HIS A 129 25.27 0.32 -5.62
CA HIS A 129 25.99 0.44 -4.35
C HIS A 129 26.55 -0.92 -3.88
N LEU A 130 25.69 -1.93 -3.84
CA LEU A 130 26.10 -3.30 -3.47
C LEU A 130 27.15 -3.87 -4.43
N ALA A 131 27.05 -3.61 -5.72
CA ALA A 131 28.04 -4.03 -6.71
C ALA A 131 29.40 -3.38 -6.46
N TYR A 132 29.43 -2.08 -6.12
CA TYR A 132 30.66 -1.37 -5.79
C TYR A 132 31.36 -1.96 -4.55
N PHE A 133 30.62 -2.13 -3.45
CA PHE A 133 31.20 -2.67 -2.22
C PHE A 133 31.55 -4.15 -2.33
N THR A 134 30.80 -4.94 -3.11
CA THR A 134 31.17 -6.32 -3.43
C THR A 134 32.49 -6.36 -4.20
N CYS A 135 32.68 -5.51 -5.22
CA CYS A 135 33.93 -5.43 -5.96
C CYS A 135 35.07 -4.93 -5.11
N LEU A 136 34.85 -3.94 -4.24
CA LEU A 136 35.86 -3.40 -3.34
C LEU A 136 36.43 -4.46 -2.38
N ASN A 137 35.60 -5.41 -1.95
CA ASN A 137 35.93 -6.48 -1.01
C ASN A 137 36.38 -7.78 -1.71
N ASP A 138 36.32 -7.87 -3.03
CA ASP A 138 36.72 -9.04 -3.81
C ASP A 138 38.14 -8.82 -4.39
N PRO A 139 39.17 -9.59 -3.96
CA PRO A 139 40.54 -9.46 -4.44
C PRO A 139 40.69 -9.74 -5.95
N ASP A 140 39.73 -10.43 -6.58
CA ASP A 140 39.71 -10.74 -8.00
C ASP A 140 38.95 -9.70 -8.84
N CYS A 141 38.31 -8.68 -8.22
CA CYS A 141 37.64 -7.57 -8.87
C CYS A 141 38.52 -6.31 -8.92
N SER A 142 38.48 -5.58 -10.02
CA SER A 142 39.14 -4.27 -10.13
C SER A 142 38.09 -3.16 -10.20
N VAL A 143 38.01 -2.36 -9.15
CA VAL A 143 37.08 -1.22 -9.05
C VAL A 143 37.31 -0.21 -10.21
N GLU A 144 38.57 0.01 -10.62
CA GLU A 144 38.89 0.91 -11.73
C GLU A 144 38.37 0.40 -13.10
N ILE A 145 38.14 -0.93 -13.23
CA ILE A 145 37.60 -1.53 -14.46
C ILE A 145 36.07 -1.51 -14.43
N GLU A 146 35.49 -1.90 -13.30
CA GLU A 146 34.02 -1.98 -13.15
C GLU A 146 33.37 -0.61 -12.99
N PHE A 147 34.08 0.35 -12.37
CA PHE A 147 33.64 1.72 -12.11
C PHE A 147 34.64 2.76 -12.64
N PRO A 148 34.86 2.83 -13.97
CA PRO A 148 35.90 3.65 -14.58
C PRO A 148 35.73 5.16 -14.34
N ASP A 149 34.51 5.62 -14.11
CA ASP A 149 34.18 7.01 -13.81
C ASP A 149 34.19 7.29 -12.29
N GLY A 150 34.56 6.28 -11.48
CA GLY A 150 34.46 6.30 -10.03
C GLY A 150 33.03 6.04 -9.54
N TYR A 151 32.87 5.94 -8.22
CA TYR A 151 31.58 5.79 -7.56
C TYR A 151 31.43 6.80 -6.43
N THR A 152 30.25 7.41 -6.35
CA THR A 152 29.85 8.28 -5.24
C THR A 152 28.53 7.76 -4.70
N ILE A 153 28.43 7.56 -3.40
CA ILE A 153 27.21 7.08 -2.76
C ILE A 153 26.10 8.11 -2.99
N PRO A 154 24.95 7.72 -3.56
CA PRO A 154 23.81 8.63 -3.78
C PRO A 154 23.25 9.17 -2.46
N ALA A 155 22.72 10.39 -2.47
CA ALA A 155 22.04 10.98 -1.31
C ALA A 155 20.83 10.15 -0.86
N SER A 156 20.13 9.50 -1.80
CA SER A 156 19.01 8.57 -1.52
C SER A 156 19.41 7.41 -0.59
N ILE A 157 20.68 6.99 -0.64
CA ILE A 157 21.23 5.96 0.25
C ILE A 157 21.83 6.61 1.51
N LEU A 158 22.63 7.70 1.36
CA LEU A 158 23.27 8.36 2.50
C LEU A 158 22.27 8.91 3.53
N ASP A 159 21.17 9.50 3.05
CA ASP A 159 20.18 10.18 3.87
C ASP A 159 19.01 9.27 4.26
N TRP A 160 19.07 7.95 3.98
CA TRP A 160 18.01 7.01 4.33
C TRP A 160 17.80 6.98 5.84
N PRO A 161 16.55 7.16 6.34
CA PRO A 161 16.30 7.35 7.77
C PRO A 161 16.22 6.01 8.52
N ALA A 162 17.24 5.16 8.36
CA ALA A 162 17.27 3.84 8.97
C ALA A 162 17.30 3.89 10.50
N MET A 163 18.09 4.83 11.06
CA MET A 163 18.32 4.95 12.49
C MET A 163 17.50 6.08 13.11
N GLY A 164 16.83 5.78 14.22
CA GLY A 164 16.22 6.80 15.06
C GLY A 164 17.19 7.35 16.11
N ASN A 165 16.79 8.43 16.79
CA ASN A 165 17.62 9.06 17.83
C ASN A 165 17.26 8.51 19.22
N VAL A 166 17.92 7.42 19.63
CA VAL A 166 17.70 6.77 20.95
C VAL A 166 18.05 7.69 22.14
N ASP A 167 19.03 8.59 21.98
CA ASP A 167 19.41 9.54 23.03
C ASP A 167 18.29 10.58 23.28
N ALA A 168 17.48 10.85 22.27
CA ALA A 168 16.29 11.69 22.36
C ALA A 168 15.01 10.91 22.74
N GLY A 169 15.12 9.59 22.94
CA GLY A 169 14.03 8.72 23.39
C GLY A 169 13.17 8.16 22.26
N TYR A 170 13.60 8.24 20.99
CA TYR A 170 12.93 7.62 19.85
C TYR A 170 13.40 6.17 19.63
N ASP A 171 12.70 5.44 18.79
CA ASP A 171 13.08 4.07 18.42
C ASP A 171 14.48 4.03 17.80
N ALA A 172 15.18 2.91 17.97
CA ALA A 172 16.51 2.70 17.38
C ALA A 172 16.42 2.60 15.85
N TYR A 173 15.38 1.97 15.34
CA TYR A 173 15.19 1.70 13.92
C TYR A 173 13.91 2.31 13.40
N LEU A 174 13.97 3.00 12.25
CA LEU A 174 12.80 3.60 11.60
C LEU A 174 12.57 2.98 10.22
N ALA A 175 13.43 3.30 9.25
CA ALA A 175 13.33 2.72 7.92
C ALA A 175 14.10 1.39 7.83
N PRO A 176 13.56 0.37 7.16
CA PRO A 176 14.26 -0.90 7.01
C PRO A 176 15.53 -0.75 6.16
N PHE A 177 16.59 -1.46 6.55
CA PHE A 177 17.87 -1.47 5.86
C PHE A 177 18.52 -2.86 5.89
N TYR A 178 19.47 -3.06 4.99
CA TYR A 178 20.36 -4.20 4.97
C TYR A 178 21.71 -3.82 5.56
N ASP A 179 22.06 -4.44 6.65
CA ASP A 179 23.32 -4.29 7.36
C ASP A 179 24.31 -5.33 6.80
N LEU A 180 25.29 -4.87 6.02
CA LEU A 180 26.21 -5.73 5.29
C LEU A 180 27.29 -6.31 6.20
N ASP A 181 27.76 -5.56 7.19
CA ASP A 181 28.82 -5.96 8.12
C ASP A 181 28.30 -6.47 9.48
N LEU A 182 26.97 -6.42 9.70
CA LEU A 182 26.26 -6.97 10.86
C LEU A 182 26.64 -6.31 12.18
N ASP A 183 26.87 -5.00 12.18
CA ASP A 183 27.20 -4.23 13.37
C ASP A 183 26.00 -3.59 14.07
N GLY A 184 24.82 -3.60 13.41
CA GLY A 184 23.56 -3.08 13.94
C GLY A 184 23.35 -1.59 13.70
N GLU A 185 24.26 -0.92 13.05
CA GLU A 185 24.18 0.48 12.65
C GLU A 185 23.91 0.58 11.14
N TYR A 186 23.48 1.73 10.65
CA TYR A 186 23.36 1.99 9.21
C TYR A 186 24.53 2.83 8.74
N ASP A 187 25.50 2.21 8.10
CA ASP A 187 26.67 2.87 7.52
C ASP A 187 26.84 2.56 6.03
N PRO A 188 26.29 3.41 5.14
CA PRO A 188 26.50 3.25 3.70
C PRO A 188 27.98 3.23 3.28
N SER A 189 28.88 3.81 4.07
CA SER A 189 30.33 3.76 3.79
C SER A 189 30.92 2.36 4.00
N SER A 190 30.27 1.50 4.75
CA SER A 190 30.57 0.08 4.93
C SER A 190 29.84 -0.84 3.97
N GLY A 191 28.88 -0.30 3.20
CA GLY A 191 28.15 -1.02 2.16
C GLY A 191 26.67 -1.26 2.47
N ASP A 192 26.15 -0.72 3.56
CA ASP A 192 24.75 -0.84 3.93
C ASP A 192 23.84 -0.10 2.95
N VAL A 193 22.64 -0.64 2.78
CA VAL A 193 21.66 -0.11 1.82
C VAL A 193 20.24 -0.09 2.38
N PRO A 194 19.38 0.82 1.87
CA PRO A 194 17.95 0.75 2.12
C PRO A 194 17.36 -0.61 1.75
N CYS A 195 16.44 -1.12 2.58
CA CYS A 195 15.65 -2.31 2.27
C CYS A 195 14.28 -1.88 1.75
N ILE A 196 14.01 -2.06 0.47
CA ILE A 196 12.78 -1.62 -0.17
C ILE A 196 12.01 -2.75 -0.84
N LEU A 197 10.71 -2.57 -0.95
CA LEU A 197 9.85 -3.32 -1.87
C LEU A 197 9.80 -2.60 -3.22
N GLY A 198 9.56 -3.35 -4.30
CA GLY A 198 9.46 -2.77 -5.63
C GLY A 198 10.79 -2.38 -6.25
N ASP A 199 10.74 -1.63 -7.35
CA ASP A 199 11.89 -1.09 -8.07
C ASP A 199 12.14 0.39 -7.73
N GLN A 200 11.12 1.07 -7.19
CA GLN A 200 11.20 2.38 -6.55
C GLN A 200 10.35 2.33 -5.28
N ALA A 201 10.87 2.87 -4.19
CA ALA A 201 10.13 3.06 -2.96
C ALA A 201 10.32 4.46 -2.39
N LEU A 202 9.29 4.90 -1.69
CA LEU A 202 9.33 6.05 -0.79
C LEU A 202 9.30 5.54 0.64
N PHE A 203 9.83 6.34 1.57
CA PHE A 203 9.64 6.10 3.00
C PHE A 203 9.25 7.41 3.68
N LEU A 204 8.30 7.33 4.61
CA LEU A 204 7.85 8.45 5.41
C LEU A 204 7.45 7.97 6.81
N VAL A 205 7.73 8.79 7.82
CA VAL A 205 7.33 8.59 9.21
C VAL A 205 6.43 9.75 9.62
N PHE A 206 5.26 9.43 10.16
CA PHE A 206 4.33 10.44 10.64
C PHE A 206 3.53 9.96 11.86
N ASN A 207 2.90 10.89 12.55
CA ASN A 207 2.18 10.65 13.80
C ASN A 207 0.99 11.61 13.94
N ASP A 208 0.17 11.41 14.97
CA ASP A 208 -1.02 12.21 15.22
C ASP A 208 -0.94 13.07 16.51
N ARG A 209 0.25 13.36 17.04
CA ARG A 209 0.44 13.96 18.37
C ARG A 209 0.65 15.47 18.43
N LEU A 210 0.94 16.17 17.34
CA LEU A 210 1.12 17.64 17.34
C LEU A 210 -0.20 18.43 17.34
N ILE A 211 -1.32 17.78 17.58
CA ILE A 211 -2.64 18.41 17.53
C ILE A 211 -2.82 19.36 18.73
N SER A 212 -3.16 20.61 18.43
CA SER A 212 -3.62 21.57 19.44
C SER A 212 -5.14 21.69 19.36
N GLY A 213 -5.85 21.44 20.47
CA GLY A 213 -7.32 21.65 20.51
C GLY A 213 -8.08 20.58 21.28
N THR A 214 -9.35 20.40 20.93
CA THR A 214 -10.28 19.49 21.60
C THR A 214 -10.25 18.04 21.08
N SER A 215 -9.46 17.74 20.05
CA SER A 215 -9.28 16.38 19.55
C SER A 215 -8.50 15.54 20.56
N ARG A 216 -8.89 14.27 20.63
CA ARG A 216 -8.14 13.25 21.37
C ARG A 216 -7.39 12.42 20.34
N PRO A 217 -6.09 12.67 20.13
CA PRO A 217 -5.29 11.86 19.22
C PRO A 217 -5.22 10.43 19.73
N VAL A 218 -5.01 9.50 18.81
CA VAL A 218 -4.80 8.09 19.15
C VAL A 218 -3.44 7.90 19.81
N GLY A 219 -2.42 8.59 19.31
CA GLY A 219 -1.02 8.42 19.71
C GLY A 219 -0.35 7.31 18.92
N VAL A 220 -0.63 7.26 17.64
CA VAL A 220 0.02 6.34 16.73
C VAL A 220 1.21 6.99 16.02
N GLU A 221 2.25 6.19 15.85
CA GLU A 221 3.34 6.42 14.93
C GLU A 221 3.14 5.54 13.70
N VAL A 222 3.33 6.09 12.52
CA VAL A 222 3.10 5.37 11.27
C VAL A 222 4.36 5.43 10.41
N HIS A 223 4.89 4.27 10.06
CA HIS A 223 5.91 4.12 9.04
C HIS A 223 5.23 3.66 7.76
N ALA A 224 5.29 4.46 6.71
CA ALA A 224 4.71 4.11 5.44
C ALA A 224 5.79 3.94 4.36
N MET A 225 5.65 2.87 3.58
CA MET A 225 6.50 2.61 2.43
C MET A 225 5.61 2.45 1.19
N PRO A 226 5.31 3.54 0.47
CA PRO A 226 4.80 3.45 -0.89
C PRO A 226 5.86 2.88 -1.82
N PHE A 227 5.47 1.97 -2.72
CA PHE A 227 6.41 1.38 -3.68
C PHE A 227 5.73 0.98 -4.98
N ALA A 228 6.53 0.84 -6.04
CA ALA A 228 6.07 0.45 -7.36
C ALA A 228 7.10 -0.42 -8.08
N TYR A 229 6.59 -1.24 -8.99
CA TYR A 229 7.42 -2.05 -9.89
C TYR A 229 7.43 -1.41 -11.27
N GLY A 230 8.63 -1.29 -11.86
CA GLY A 230 8.84 -0.93 -13.24
C GLY A 230 8.62 -2.12 -14.19
N GLY A 231 8.98 -1.93 -15.46
CA GLY A 231 8.97 -3.01 -16.46
C GLY A 231 7.67 -3.16 -17.23
N ALA A 232 7.53 -4.28 -17.94
CA ALA A 232 6.48 -4.50 -18.94
C ALA A 232 5.31 -5.37 -18.45
N ASP A 233 5.30 -5.78 -17.18
CA ASP A 233 4.18 -6.52 -16.61
C ASP A 233 2.95 -5.63 -16.52
N ALA A 234 1.87 -6.00 -17.22
CA ALA A 234 0.68 -5.16 -17.36
C ALA A 234 -0.11 -5.01 -16.05
N ILE A 235 0.15 -5.83 -15.03
CA ILE A 235 -0.49 -5.74 -13.71
C ILE A 235 0.35 -4.85 -12.81
N LEU A 236 1.61 -5.18 -12.61
CA LEU A 236 2.51 -4.44 -11.70
C LEU A 236 2.79 -3.03 -12.20
N SER A 237 2.95 -2.82 -13.52
CA SER A 237 3.17 -1.49 -14.11
C SER A 237 1.97 -0.54 -14.02
N ASN A 238 0.80 -1.02 -13.60
CA ASN A 238 -0.41 -0.21 -13.39
C ASN A 238 -0.86 -0.21 -11.91
N THR A 239 0.07 -0.51 -11.01
CA THR A 239 -0.20 -0.65 -9.58
C THR A 239 0.80 0.14 -8.76
N VAL A 240 0.30 0.85 -7.75
CA VAL A 240 1.08 1.47 -6.68
C VAL A 240 0.69 0.81 -5.38
N PHE A 241 1.68 0.30 -4.66
CA PHE A 241 1.50 -0.37 -3.38
C PHE A 241 1.85 0.57 -2.24
N ILE A 242 1.26 0.35 -1.07
CA ILE A 242 1.58 1.09 0.15
C ILE A 242 1.58 0.10 1.31
N ARG A 243 2.74 -0.09 1.94
CA ARG A 243 2.83 -0.76 3.22
C ARG A 243 2.70 0.27 4.33
N TYR A 244 1.88 -0.03 5.33
CA TYR A 244 1.77 0.73 6.57
C TYR A 244 2.17 -0.15 7.75
N HIS A 245 2.97 0.40 8.63
CA HIS A 245 3.31 -0.13 9.93
C HIS A 245 2.86 0.90 10.97
N ILE A 246 1.77 0.60 11.68
CA ILE A 246 1.08 1.53 12.59
C ILE A 246 1.33 1.08 14.01
N ILE A 247 2.04 1.88 14.81
CA ILE A 247 2.52 1.53 16.14
C ILE A 247 1.75 2.34 17.19
N ASN A 248 1.26 1.71 18.25
CA ASN A 248 0.67 2.38 19.37
C ASN A 248 1.74 2.91 20.33
N ARG A 249 2.00 4.21 20.28
CA ARG A 249 2.94 4.92 21.19
C ARG A 249 2.20 5.64 22.35
N SER A 250 0.88 5.46 22.49
CA SER A 250 0.08 6.22 23.44
C SER A 250 0.24 5.80 24.92
N GLY A 251 0.73 4.59 25.17
CA GLY A 251 0.73 3.98 26.49
C GLY A 251 -0.67 3.54 26.98
N THR A 252 -1.69 3.58 26.11
CA THR A 252 -3.08 3.19 26.41
C THR A 252 -3.44 1.94 25.61
N ASN A 253 -4.07 0.96 26.27
CA ASN A 253 -4.65 -0.18 25.58
C ASN A 253 -5.92 0.22 24.85
N TYR A 254 -6.05 -0.19 23.60
CA TYR A 254 -7.22 0.03 22.76
C TYR A 254 -7.91 -1.30 22.46
N ASP A 255 -9.09 -1.49 23.09
CA ASP A 255 -9.88 -2.73 23.00
C ASP A 255 -10.65 -2.81 21.68
N SER A 256 -10.73 -1.71 20.94
CA SER A 256 -11.44 -1.62 19.65
C SER A 256 -10.73 -0.63 18.75
N THR A 257 -10.07 -1.14 17.73
CA THR A 257 -9.33 -0.36 16.72
C THR A 257 -9.94 -0.61 15.35
N PHE A 258 -10.33 0.48 14.69
CA PHE A 258 -10.71 0.49 13.27
C PHE A 258 -9.70 1.32 12.49
N ILE A 259 -9.23 0.77 11.38
CA ILE A 259 -8.37 1.48 10.43
C ILE A 259 -9.11 1.55 9.11
N GLY A 260 -9.24 2.76 8.58
CA GLY A 260 -9.86 3.01 7.28
C GLY A 260 -8.97 3.78 6.35
N PHE A 261 -9.34 3.74 5.08
CA PHE A 261 -8.73 4.53 4.03
C PHE A 261 -9.80 5.35 3.34
N PHE A 262 -9.67 6.65 3.50
CA PHE A 262 -10.44 7.66 2.79
C PHE A 262 -9.89 7.83 1.38
N ASN A 263 -10.79 7.90 0.40
CA ASN A 263 -10.50 8.17 -0.99
C ASN A 263 -11.52 9.16 -1.55
N ASP A 264 -11.03 10.26 -2.05
CA ASP A 264 -11.76 11.21 -2.87
C ASP A 264 -11.34 10.95 -4.32
N PHE A 265 -12.06 10.05 -4.96
CA PHE A 265 -11.78 9.66 -6.33
C PHE A 265 -12.25 10.74 -7.30
N ASP A 266 -11.35 11.17 -8.20
CA ASP A 266 -11.62 12.04 -9.34
C ASP A 266 -11.08 11.33 -10.60
N LEU A 267 -11.88 10.43 -11.18
CA LEU A 267 -11.47 9.66 -12.36
C LEU A 267 -11.70 10.49 -13.63
N GLY A 268 -10.77 11.41 -13.95
CA GLY A 268 -10.95 12.39 -14.98
C GLY A 268 -11.96 13.47 -14.57
N CYS A 269 -13.20 13.39 -15.02
CA CYS A 269 -14.29 14.26 -14.59
C CYS A 269 -15.06 13.65 -13.42
N PRO A 270 -15.03 14.22 -12.20
CA PRO A 270 -15.69 13.61 -11.04
C PRO A 270 -17.23 13.65 -11.05
N ASN A 271 -17.84 14.37 -11.99
CA ASN A 271 -19.30 14.62 -11.97
C ASN A 271 -20.15 13.43 -12.42
N ASP A 272 -19.56 12.49 -13.17
CA ASP A 272 -20.23 11.30 -13.71
C ASP A 272 -19.60 10.00 -13.20
N ASP A 273 -18.68 10.11 -12.24
CA ASP A 273 -18.11 8.97 -11.54
C ASP A 273 -19.16 8.24 -10.68
N LEU A 274 -19.06 6.93 -10.64
CA LEU A 274 -19.78 6.03 -9.76
C LEU A 274 -18.81 5.22 -8.93
N VAL A 275 -19.22 4.86 -7.72
CA VAL A 275 -18.37 4.06 -6.82
C VAL A 275 -19.02 2.72 -6.49
N GLY A 276 -18.19 1.76 -6.11
CA GLY A 276 -18.64 0.47 -5.63
C GLY A 276 -17.66 -0.19 -4.69
N SER A 277 -18.10 -1.28 -4.09
CA SER A 277 -17.23 -2.17 -3.33
C SER A 277 -17.25 -3.58 -3.93
N ASP A 278 -16.16 -4.30 -3.72
CA ASP A 278 -16.06 -5.73 -4.01
C ASP A 278 -15.47 -6.43 -2.77
N PRO A 279 -16.33 -6.77 -1.79
CA PRO A 279 -15.89 -7.41 -0.55
C PRO A 279 -15.14 -8.71 -0.76
N SER A 280 -15.47 -9.49 -1.81
CA SER A 280 -14.75 -10.74 -2.12
C SER A 280 -13.29 -10.52 -2.48
N ARG A 281 -12.97 -9.32 -2.98
CA ARG A 281 -11.62 -8.89 -3.33
C ARG A 281 -11.00 -7.92 -2.33
N ASN A 282 -11.72 -7.56 -1.26
CA ASN A 282 -11.31 -6.52 -0.30
C ASN A 282 -11.05 -5.16 -0.98
N MET A 283 -11.88 -4.76 -1.93
CA MET A 283 -11.66 -3.62 -2.81
C MET A 283 -12.80 -2.61 -2.76
N CYS A 284 -12.48 -1.33 -2.83
CA CYS A 284 -13.38 -0.29 -3.30
C CYS A 284 -12.88 0.27 -4.64
N TYR A 285 -13.79 0.80 -5.46
CA TYR A 285 -13.44 1.25 -6.81
C TYR A 285 -14.34 2.38 -7.29
N VAL A 286 -13.82 3.11 -8.29
CA VAL A 286 -14.51 4.13 -9.05
C VAL A 286 -14.51 3.74 -10.53
N TYR A 287 -15.58 4.11 -11.22
CA TYR A 287 -15.73 3.92 -12.66
C TYR A 287 -16.65 5.00 -13.23
N ASN A 288 -16.49 5.34 -14.50
CA ASN A 288 -17.33 6.34 -15.15
C ASN A 288 -18.78 5.84 -15.34
N GLY A 289 -19.76 6.74 -15.26
CA GLY A 289 -21.18 6.41 -15.37
C GLY A 289 -21.62 5.94 -16.75
N ASP A 290 -20.85 6.25 -17.79
CA ASP A 290 -21.08 5.78 -19.16
C ASP A 290 -19.75 5.47 -19.89
N ASP A 291 -19.78 5.24 -21.20
CA ASP A 291 -18.58 4.86 -21.97
C ASP A 291 -17.78 6.06 -22.51
N ASN A 292 -17.99 7.27 -21.97
CA ASN A 292 -17.24 8.47 -22.36
C ASN A 292 -17.10 9.45 -21.19
N ASP A 293 -15.88 9.69 -20.75
CA ASP A 293 -15.54 10.61 -19.68
C ASP A 293 -15.16 11.98 -20.29
N GLU A 294 -16.00 12.98 -20.09
CA GLU A 294 -15.82 14.32 -20.63
C GLU A 294 -14.90 15.17 -19.76
N ASN A 295 -14.30 16.21 -20.37
CA ASN A 295 -13.62 17.23 -19.58
C ASN A 295 -14.63 18.05 -18.76
N CYS A 296 -14.39 18.25 -17.49
CA CYS A 296 -15.23 19.08 -16.64
C CYS A 296 -14.45 19.78 -15.51
N LEU A 297 -14.98 20.90 -15.01
CA LEU A 297 -14.44 21.63 -13.85
C LEU A 297 -12.94 22.00 -13.95
N GLY A 298 -12.36 21.96 -15.15
CA GLY A 298 -10.92 22.17 -15.37
C GLY A 298 -10.11 20.88 -15.39
N ASN A 299 -10.72 19.74 -15.10
CA ASN A 299 -10.10 18.42 -15.19
C ASN A 299 -10.19 17.88 -16.63
N THR A 300 -9.18 17.12 -17.01
CA THR A 300 -9.14 16.40 -18.29
C THR A 300 -9.75 15.02 -18.11
N GLY A 301 -10.82 14.73 -18.84
CA GLY A 301 -11.45 13.41 -18.87
C GLY A 301 -10.66 12.41 -19.71
N TYR A 302 -10.89 11.13 -19.48
CA TYR A 302 -10.28 10.03 -20.24
C TYR A 302 -10.86 9.85 -21.64
N GLY A 303 -11.97 10.52 -21.96
CA GLY A 303 -12.68 10.36 -23.23
C GLY A 303 -13.33 8.99 -23.40
N ALA A 304 -13.45 8.54 -24.65
CA ALA A 304 -14.09 7.26 -24.95
C ALA A 304 -13.38 6.06 -24.31
N GLN A 305 -14.18 5.09 -23.85
CA GLN A 305 -13.70 3.88 -23.18
C GLN A 305 -12.92 4.20 -21.89
N PRO A 306 -13.58 4.82 -20.89
CA PRO A 306 -12.95 5.24 -19.66
C PRO A 306 -12.40 4.05 -18.85
N PRO A 307 -11.41 4.30 -17.99
CA PRO A 307 -10.85 3.28 -17.09
C PRO A 307 -11.79 2.96 -15.92
N ALA A 308 -11.35 2.00 -15.11
CA ALA A 308 -11.74 1.84 -13.73
C ALA A 308 -10.48 1.96 -12.85
N PHE A 309 -10.64 2.46 -11.64
CA PHE A 309 -9.57 2.63 -10.67
C PHE A 309 -10.03 2.15 -9.31
N GLY A 310 -9.19 1.46 -8.56
CA GLY A 310 -9.59 0.90 -7.27
C GLY A 310 -8.48 0.88 -6.24
N MET A 311 -8.89 0.85 -4.97
CA MET A 311 -8.02 0.57 -3.85
C MET A 311 -8.37 -0.79 -3.27
N VAL A 312 -7.37 -1.65 -3.07
CA VAL A 312 -7.52 -3.00 -2.54
C VAL A 312 -6.68 -3.19 -1.26
N LEU A 313 -7.29 -3.79 -0.23
CA LEU A 313 -6.59 -4.28 0.94
C LEU A 313 -6.03 -5.67 0.62
N LEU A 314 -4.73 -5.73 0.36
CA LEU A 314 -4.03 -6.97 0.02
C LEU A 314 -3.66 -7.79 1.25
N LYS A 315 -3.31 -7.12 2.37
CA LYS A 315 -3.11 -7.73 3.69
C LYS A 315 -3.69 -6.82 4.76
N GLY A 316 -4.61 -7.34 5.54
CA GLY A 316 -5.21 -6.65 6.67
C GLY A 316 -4.47 -6.90 7.99
N PRO A 317 -4.97 -6.34 9.11
CA PRO A 317 -4.41 -6.61 10.43
C PRO A 317 -4.55 -8.08 10.81
N LEU A 318 -3.65 -8.57 11.65
CA LEU A 318 -3.82 -9.88 12.27
C LEU A 318 -5.10 -9.91 13.11
N VAL A 319 -5.76 -11.04 13.12
CA VAL A 319 -6.81 -11.36 14.10
C VAL A 319 -6.14 -11.62 15.44
N ASP A 320 -6.82 -11.29 16.54
CA ASP A 320 -6.27 -11.52 17.87
C ASP A 320 -5.96 -13.02 18.07
N ALA A 321 -4.75 -13.33 18.55
CA ALA A 321 -4.26 -14.69 18.68
C ALA A 321 -5.10 -15.51 19.69
N GLU A 322 -5.63 -16.66 19.27
CA GLU A 322 -6.42 -17.57 20.11
C GLU A 322 -5.75 -18.95 20.29
N GLY A 323 -4.61 -19.17 19.65
CA GLY A 323 -3.86 -20.43 19.69
C GLY A 323 -4.47 -21.53 18.82
N THR A 324 -5.32 -21.18 17.86
CA THR A 324 -5.99 -22.09 16.92
C THR A 324 -5.91 -21.55 15.47
N ASP A 325 -6.08 -22.40 14.49
CA ASP A 325 -6.32 -22.01 13.10
C ASP A 325 -7.84 -21.95 12.91
N GLU A 326 -8.41 -20.73 12.84
CA GLU A 326 -9.84 -20.53 12.64
C GLU A 326 -10.26 -20.95 11.24
N GLY A 327 -11.36 -21.68 11.17
CA GLY A 327 -11.91 -22.15 9.90
C GLY A 327 -12.60 -21.02 9.11
N THR A 328 -12.68 -21.22 7.80
CA THR A 328 -13.48 -20.36 6.92
C THR A 328 -14.96 -20.39 7.27
N SER A 329 -15.67 -19.28 7.12
CA SER A 329 -17.12 -19.18 7.30
C SER A 329 -17.74 -18.24 6.24
N ASN A 330 -19.07 -18.11 6.25
CA ASN A 330 -19.78 -17.16 5.37
C ASN A 330 -20.04 -15.80 6.06
N THR A 331 -19.39 -15.56 7.21
CA THR A 331 -19.51 -14.30 7.97
C THR A 331 -18.13 -13.68 8.15
N LEU A 332 -18.10 -12.39 8.42
CA LEU A 332 -16.88 -11.68 8.73
C LEU A 332 -16.32 -12.08 10.11
N PRO A 333 -15.01 -12.04 10.30
CA PRO A 333 -13.96 -11.73 9.31
C PRO A 333 -13.52 -12.90 8.44
N ASN A 334 -13.97 -14.13 8.72
CA ASN A 334 -13.42 -15.39 8.18
C ASN A 334 -13.75 -15.60 6.69
N TRP A 335 -14.71 -14.86 6.14
CA TRP A 335 -15.09 -15.04 4.74
C TRP A 335 -14.10 -14.42 3.74
N ASN A 336 -13.72 -13.16 3.97
CA ASN A 336 -12.85 -12.40 3.04
C ASN A 336 -11.47 -12.12 3.61
N GLY A 337 -11.17 -12.62 4.81
CA GLY A 337 -9.86 -12.59 5.43
C GLY A 337 -8.87 -13.55 4.77
N GLN A 338 -7.68 -13.63 5.32
CA GLN A 338 -6.60 -14.51 4.86
C GLN A 338 -6.11 -15.39 6.01
N GLY A 339 -5.52 -16.55 5.71
CA GLY A 339 -4.98 -17.48 6.69
C GLY A 339 -5.99 -18.48 7.25
N PHE A 340 -7.28 -18.18 7.24
CA PHE A 340 -8.33 -19.02 7.83
C PHE A 340 -8.38 -20.42 7.24
N GLY A 341 -8.17 -21.44 8.07
CA GLY A 341 -8.26 -22.86 7.71
C GLY A 341 -7.12 -23.34 6.82
N ASP A 342 -5.95 -22.71 6.85
CA ASP A 342 -4.78 -23.07 6.06
C ASP A 342 -3.80 -24.04 6.77
N GLY A 343 -4.04 -24.34 8.04
CA GLY A 343 -3.23 -25.23 8.87
C GLY A 343 -2.15 -24.52 9.68
N THR A 344 -2.10 -23.18 9.62
CA THR A 344 -1.14 -22.35 10.38
C THR A 344 -1.89 -21.61 11.48
N VAL A 345 -1.44 -21.73 12.70
CA VAL A 345 -2.08 -21.15 13.89
C VAL A 345 -1.74 -19.66 13.99
N ASP A 346 -2.73 -18.83 14.32
CA ASP A 346 -2.60 -17.39 14.61
C ASP A 346 -1.97 -16.56 13.46
N ASN A 347 -2.21 -16.96 12.21
CA ASN A 347 -1.78 -16.20 11.02
C ASN A 347 -2.95 -15.51 10.29
N GLU A 348 -4.14 -15.61 10.85
CA GLU A 348 -5.37 -15.10 10.27
C GLU A 348 -5.35 -13.58 10.24
N ARG A 349 -5.84 -13.02 9.12
CA ARG A 349 -5.89 -11.58 8.89
C ARG A 349 -7.29 -11.13 8.50
N HIS A 350 -7.72 -10.01 9.06
CA HIS A 350 -8.97 -9.36 8.67
C HIS A 350 -8.94 -8.96 7.20
N GLY A 351 -10.07 -9.13 6.53
CA GLY A 351 -10.34 -8.50 5.25
C GLY A 351 -11.00 -7.12 5.42
N LEU A 352 -11.68 -6.68 4.36
CA LEU A 352 -12.54 -5.50 4.39
C LEU A 352 -13.74 -5.77 5.30
N SER A 353 -13.90 -4.98 6.37
CA SER A 353 -15.02 -5.09 7.30
C SER A 353 -16.19 -4.23 6.91
N ASN A 354 -15.93 -3.01 6.40
CA ASN A 354 -16.96 -2.04 6.07
C ASN A 354 -16.59 -1.23 4.84
N PHE A 355 -17.61 -0.80 4.10
CA PHE A 355 -17.47 0.19 3.04
C PHE A 355 -18.68 1.12 3.01
N ILE A 356 -18.42 2.43 3.00
CA ILE A 356 -19.43 3.46 2.88
C ILE A 356 -18.98 4.52 1.88
N SER A 357 -19.91 4.99 1.05
CA SER A 357 -19.70 6.13 0.17
C SER A 357 -20.57 7.30 0.63
N PHE A 358 -20.02 8.49 0.56
CA PHE A 358 -20.69 9.73 0.93
C PHE A 358 -20.30 10.84 -0.05
N THR A 359 -20.92 11.99 0.04
CA THR A 359 -20.74 13.09 -0.89
C THR A 359 -20.27 14.36 -0.19
N ARG A 360 -19.65 15.26 -0.91
CA ARG A 360 -19.28 16.58 -0.38
C ARG A 360 -20.52 17.39 0.02
N GLU A 361 -21.53 17.39 -0.84
CA GLU A 361 -22.75 18.17 -0.70
C GLU A 361 -23.96 17.26 -0.84
N GLY A 362 -25.07 17.60 -0.20
CA GLY A 362 -26.29 16.80 -0.27
C GLY A 362 -27.02 16.70 1.05
N ASP A 363 -27.60 15.54 1.33
CA ASP A 363 -28.27 15.30 2.60
C ASP A 363 -27.28 15.39 3.76
N PRO A 364 -27.52 16.22 4.78
CA PRO A 364 -26.60 16.40 5.91
C PRO A 364 -26.23 15.13 6.67
N CYS A 365 -27.03 14.06 6.61
CA CYS A 365 -26.69 12.76 7.21
C CYS A 365 -25.43 12.14 6.60
N CYS A 366 -25.19 12.42 5.29
CA CYS A 366 -24.47 11.53 4.40
C CYS A 366 -23.36 12.27 3.61
N THR A 367 -22.85 13.36 4.20
CA THR A 367 -21.76 14.20 3.66
C THR A 367 -20.51 14.08 4.51
N ASP A 368 -19.43 14.80 4.14
CA ASP A 368 -18.15 14.78 4.85
C ASP A 368 -18.33 14.85 6.37
N PRO A 369 -17.66 13.98 7.14
CA PRO A 369 -17.71 14.01 8.60
C PRO A 369 -16.91 15.20 9.14
N ALA A 370 -17.36 15.75 10.26
CA ALA A 370 -16.75 16.94 10.89
C ALA A 370 -16.28 16.70 12.33
N THR A 371 -16.58 15.55 12.91
CA THR A 371 -16.25 15.24 14.31
C THR A 371 -15.65 13.85 14.46
N PRO A 372 -14.82 13.60 15.49
CA PRO A 372 -14.28 12.28 15.77
C PRO A 372 -15.33 11.17 15.80
N MET A 373 -16.50 11.43 16.39
CA MET A 373 -17.60 10.48 16.45
C MET A 373 -18.17 10.17 15.06
N GLN A 374 -18.21 11.13 14.16
CA GLN A 374 -18.69 10.92 12.78
C GLN A 374 -17.66 10.12 11.97
N HIS A 375 -16.37 10.37 12.14
CA HIS A 375 -15.31 9.53 11.53
C HIS A 375 -15.41 8.08 12.03
N HIS A 376 -15.51 7.88 13.34
CA HIS A 376 -15.65 6.54 13.94
C HIS A 376 -16.91 5.81 13.47
N ARG A 377 -18.04 6.52 13.31
CA ARG A 377 -19.27 5.95 12.74
C ARG A 377 -19.09 5.48 11.31
N TYR A 378 -18.48 6.29 10.46
CA TYR A 378 -18.26 5.94 9.06
C TYR A 378 -17.35 4.70 8.90
N LEU A 379 -16.34 4.54 9.75
CA LEU A 379 -15.50 3.34 9.80
C LEU A 379 -16.29 2.06 10.10
N GLN A 380 -17.50 2.17 10.64
CA GLN A 380 -18.40 1.06 10.99
C GLN A 380 -19.66 1.01 10.11
N SER A 381 -19.66 1.66 8.96
CA SER A 381 -20.84 1.80 8.10
C SER A 381 -22.06 2.34 8.85
N VAL A 382 -21.85 3.36 9.67
CA VAL A 382 -22.90 4.11 10.38
C VAL A 382 -22.87 5.56 9.90
N TRP A 383 -23.99 6.11 9.51
CA TRP A 383 -24.11 7.49 9.06
C TRP A 383 -23.85 8.53 10.19
N LYS A 384 -23.60 9.79 9.82
CA LYS A 384 -23.32 10.88 10.80
C LYS A 384 -24.37 11.04 11.89
N ASP A 385 -25.62 10.80 11.56
CA ASP A 385 -26.77 10.89 12.46
C ASP A 385 -26.94 9.67 13.39
N GLY A 386 -26.14 8.60 13.15
CA GLY A 386 -26.17 7.37 13.93
C GLY A 386 -27.06 6.28 13.35
N VAL A 387 -27.66 6.51 12.20
CA VAL A 387 -28.39 5.47 11.46
C VAL A 387 -27.39 4.52 10.79
N HIS A 388 -27.60 3.20 10.94
CA HIS A 388 -26.76 2.21 10.26
C HIS A 388 -26.99 2.24 8.76
N LEU A 389 -25.94 1.93 8.00
CA LEU A 389 -26.03 1.70 6.58
C LEU A 389 -27.08 0.61 6.31
N SER A 390 -28.05 0.90 5.43
CA SER A 390 -29.11 -0.03 5.04
C SER A 390 -28.94 -0.47 3.59
N TYR A 391 -29.26 -1.74 3.32
CA TYR A 391 -29.12 -2.34 2.00
C TYR A 391 -30.15 -1.76 1.02
N GLY A 392 -29.67 -1.25 -0.11
CA GLY A 392 -30.52 -0.72 -1.17
C GLY A 392 -30.70 0.81 -1.12
N GLY A 393 -31.25 1.35 -2.22
CA GLY A 393 -31.49 2.79 -2.36
C GLY A 393 -30.23 3.64 -2.21
N THR A 394 -30.29 4.66 -1.36
CA THR A 394 -29.16 5.54 -1.03
C THR A 394 -28.32 5.06 0.15
N GLY A 395 -28.64 3.89 0.71
CA GLY A 395 -27.95 3.37 1.89
C GLY A 395 -28.39 3.99 3.23
N HIS A 396 -29.26 4.99 3.22
CA HIS A 396 -29.80 5.60 4.44
C HIS A 396 -31.32 5.35 4.54
N SER A 397 -31.75 4.77 5.64
CA SER A 397 -33.17 4.55 5.94
C SER A 397 -33.44 4.69 7.43
N THR A 398 -34.48 5.42 7.78
CA THR A 398 -34.99 5.52 9.16
C THR A 398 -36.07 4.47 9.47
N ASP A 399 -36.36 3.57 8.51
CA ASP A 399 -37.26 2.44 8.73
C ASP A 399 -36.58 1.43 9.68
N PRO A 400 -37.18 1.11 10.84
CA PRO A 400 -36.58 0.15 11.78
C PRO A 400 -36.48 -1.29 11.22
N GLU A 401 -37.23 -1.60 10.16
CA GLU A 401 -37.17 -2.91 9.46
C GLU A 401 -36.19 -2.91 8.28
N ALA A 402 -35.48 -1.79 8.04
CA ALA A 402 -34.48 -1.74 6.97
C ALA A 402 -33.33 -2.73 7.26
N LEU A 403 -32.94 -3.48 6.24
CA LEU A 403 -31.85 -4.45 6.34
C LEU A 403 -30.52 -3.69 6.53
N ILE A 404 -29.88 -3.86 7.67
CA ILE A 404 -28.55 -3.29 7.94
C ILE A 404 -27.51 -4.05 7.12
N CYS A 405 -26.50 -3.34 6.61
CA CYS A 405 -25.39 -3.94 5.89
C CYS A 405 -24.04 -3.27 6.21
N ALA A 406 -22.95 -4.01 5.96
CA ALA A 406 -21.59 -3.51 6.13
C ALA A 406 -21.03 -2.83 4.88
N TYR A 407 -21.56 -3.19 3.69
CA TYR A 407 -21.03 -2.74 2.40
C TYR A 407 -22.07 -2.00 1.58
N MET A 408 -21.74 -0.78 1.21
CA MET A 408 -22.50 0.00 0.24
C MET A 408 -22.12 -0.40 -1.19
N TYR A 409 -23.10 -0.54 -2.08
CA TYR A 409 -22.91 -0.88 -3.50
C TYR A 409 -22.00 -2.10 -3.77
N PRO A 410 -22.23 -3.25 -3.12
CA PRO A 410 -21.37 -4.42 -3.31
C PRO A 410 -21.55 -5.09 -4.70
N GLY A 411 -22.54 -4.70 -5.49
CA GLY A 411 -22.85 -5.38 -6.74
C GLY A 411 -23.11 -6.87 -6.51
N ASP A 412 -22.34 -7.72 -7.18
CA ASP A 412 -22.25 -9.17 -6.98
C ASP A 412 -21.02 -9.62 -6.18
N GLY A 413 -20.28 -8.64 -5.62
CA GLY A 413 -19.05 -8.85 -4.84
C GLY A 413 -19.25 -9.43 -3.44
N ASP A 414 -20.49 -9.58 -2.96
CA ASP A 414 -20.85 -10.26 -1.70
C ASP A 414 -21.77 -11.48 -1.94
N PRO A 415 -21.27 -12.52 -2.61
CA PRO A 415 -22.09 -13.66 -3.05
C PRO A 415 -22.62 -14.53 -1.90
N VAL A 416 -22.07 -14.39 -0.70
CA VAL A 416 -22.49 -15.15 0.49
C VAL A 416 -23.32 -14.33 1.46
N GLY A 417 -23.46 -13.00 1.21
CA GLY A 417 -24.17 -12.08 2.09
C GLY A 417 -23.45 -11.80 3.40
N ALA A 418 -22.11 -11.86 3.41
CA ALA A 418 -21.31 -11.63 4.61
C ALA A 418 -21.58 -10.24 5.23
N GLY A 419 -21.79 -9.22 4.40
CA GLY A 419 -22.17 -7.88 4.83
C GLY A 419 -23.61 -7.73 5.33
N THR A 420 -24.42 -8.80 5.26
CA THR A 420 -25.83 -8.85 5.66
C THR A 420 -26.12 -10.10 6.51
N ASP A 421 -25.23 -10.41 7.45
CA ASP A 421 -25.31 -11.55 8.39
C ASP A 421 -25.51 -12.92 7.71
N GLY A 422 -24.86 -13.16 6.57
CA GLY A 422 -24.93 -14.40 5.80
C GLY A 422 -26.19 -14.54 4.95
N VAL A 423 -26.97 -13.49 4.77
CA VAL A 423 -28.20 -13.49 3.95
C VAL A 423 -27.93 -12.88 2.58
N VAL A 424 -27.80 -13.72 1.57
CA VAL A 424 -27.55 -13.29 0.18
C VAL A 424 -28.62 -12.33 -0.31
N GLN A 425 -28.18 -11.19 -0.84
CA GLN A 425 -29.05 -10.16 -1.40
C GLN A 425 -29.01 -10.13 -2.93
N VAL A 426 -29.99 -9.45 -3.55
CA VAL A 426 -29.90 -9.11 -4.97
C VAL A 426 -28.78 -8.10 -5.19
N PRO A 427 -28.05 -8.10 -6.33
CA PRO A 427 -27.00 -7.12 -6.58
C PRO A 427 -27.49 -5.68 -6.42
N TRP A 428 -26.71 -4.89 -5.69
CA TRP A 428 -26.98 -3.47 -5.45
C TRP A 428 -25.76 -2.65 -5.87
N SER A 429 -25.92 -1.84 -6.90
CA SER A 429 -24.90 -0.94 -7.42
C SER A 429 -25.39 0.49 -7.35
N GLU A 430 -24.49 1.44 -7.40
CA GLU A 430 -24.86 2.85 -7.49
C GLU A 430 -25.62 3.09 -8.81
N ALA A 431 -26.74 3.80 -8.74
CA ALA A 431 -27.50 4.17 -9.92
C ALA A 431 -26.94 5.46 -10.51
N VAL A 432 -26.86 5.54 -11.84
CA VAL A 432 -26.51 6.78 -12.55
C VAL A 432 -27.54 7.85 -12.18
N PRO A 433 -27.15 8.92 -11.49
CA PRO A 433 -28.08 9.95 -11.10
C PRO A 433 -28.44 10.86 -12.25
N SER A 434 -29.66 11.36 -12.24
CA SER A 434 -30.13 12.40 -13.18
C SER A 434 -30.84 13.50 -12.38
N PRO A 435 -30.30 14.71 -12.33
CA PRO A 435 -29.04 15.21 -12.93
C PRO A 435 -27.78 14.63 -12.29
N ALA A 436 -26.61 14.84 -12.94
CA ALA A 436 -25.32 14.39 -12.47
C ALA A 436 -25.13 14.64 -10.96
N SER A 437 -24.60 13.62 -10.27
CA SER A 437 -24.51 13.61 -8.82
C SER A 437 -23.34 14.44 -8.31
N PRO A 438 -23.39 14.90 -7.05
CA PRO A 438 -22.26 15.52 -6.42
C PRO A 438 -21.09 14.52 -6.33
N ASP A 439 -19.90 15.09 -6.35
CA ASP A 439 -18.59 14.53 -6.13
C ASP A 439 -18.57 13.54 -4.93
N ARG A 440 -18.04 12.32 -5.15
CA ARG A 440 -18.16 11.16 -4.25
C ARG A 440 -16.89 10.87 -3.49
N ARG A 441 -17.09 10.40 -2.26
CA ARG A 441 -16.03 9.87 -1.41
C ARG A 441 -16.27 8.41 -1.11
N ALA A 442 -15.19 7.68 -0.96
CA ALA A 442 -15.20 6.27 -0.60
C ALA A 442 -14.35 6.06 0.67
N LEU A 443 -14.91 5.37 1.64
CA LEU A 443 -14.18 4.94 2.83
C LEU A 443 -14.30 3.43 2.95
N MET A 444 -13.18 2.74 2.85
CA MET A 444 -13.06 1.34 3.21
C MET A 444 -12.40 1.21 4.57
N SER A 445 -12.81 0.21 5.38
CA SER A 445 -12.21 -0.02 6.69
C SER A 445 -12.05 -1.49 7.02
N THR A 446 -11.09 -1.78 7.90
CA THR A 446 -10.78 -3.10 8.44
C THR A 446 -10.69 -3.00 9.97
N GLY A 447 -10.85 -4.11 10.65
CA GLY A 447 -10.96 -4.23 12.10
C GLY A 447 -12.34 -4.81 12.43
N GLN A 448 -12.67 -5.03 13.63
CA GLN A 448 -12.17 -4.54 14.90
C GLN A 448 -11.00 -5.41 15.38
N THR A 449 -9.92 -4.81 15.89
CA THR A 449 -8.79 -5.52 16.50
C THR A 449 -8.34 -4.81 17.78
N VAL A 450 -7.66 -5.51 18.66
CA VAL A 450 -6.99 -4.94 19.84
C VAL A 450 -5.66 -4.32 19.40
N LEU A 451 -5.23 -3.25 20.07
CA LEU A 451 -3.93 -2.63 19.85
C LEU A 451 -3.34 -2.19 21.20
N GLU A 452 -2.49 -3.03 21.77
CA GLU A 452 -1.83 -2.77 23.03
C GLU A 452 -0.69 -1.72 22.91
N PRO A 453 -0.27 -1.09 24.03
CA PRO A 453 0.88 -0.18 24.00
C PRO A 453 2.16 -0.84 23.50
N GLY A 454 2.80 -0.24 22.52
CA GLY A 454 4.01 -0.76 21.86
C GLY A 454 3.74 -1.77 20.75
N GLU A 455 2.53 -2.33 20.64
CA GLU A 455 2.15 -3.19 19.54
C GLU A 455 1.92 -2.40 18.25
N HIS A 456 1.90 -3.13 17.14
CA HIS A 456 1.73 -2.55 15.82
C HIS A 456 0.74 -3.35 14.96
N ILE A 457 0.26 -2.70 13.93
CA ILE A 457 -0.57 -3.27 12.88
C ILE A 457 0.12 -3.06 11.54
N ASP A 458 0.36 -4.15 10.81
CA ASP A 458 0.88 -4.12 9.44
C ASP A 458 -0.24 -4.28 8.43
N LEU A 459 -0.25 -3.39 7.42
CA LEU A 459 -1.22 -3.39 6.33
C LEU A 459 -0.54 -3.27 4.98
N LEU A 460 -1.10 -3.91 3.96
CA LEU A 460 -0.70 -3.71 2.58
C LEU A 460 -1.92 -3.32 1.75
N PHE A 461 -1.85 -2.13 1.15
CA PHE A 461 -2.81 -1.65 0.18
C PHE A 461 -2.19 -1.53 -1.21
N ALA A 462 -3.04 -1.50 -2.22
CA ALA A 462 -2.63 -1.13 -3.56
C ALA A 462 -3.71 -0.30 -4.26
N TYR A 463 -3.27 0.73 -5.01
CA TYR A 463 -4.06 1.39 -6.03
C TYR A 463 -3.84 0.71 -7.36
N VAL A 464 -4.91 0.38 -8.06
CA VAL A 464 -4.88 -0.42 -9.29
C VAL A 464 -5.66 0.31 -10.38
N TYR A 465 -5.00 0.60 -11.49
CA TYR A 465 -5.62 1.15 -12.69
C TYR A 465 -5.92 0.05 -13.70
N ALA A 466 -7.05 0.15 -14.37
CA ALA A 466 -7.44 -0.76 -15.44
C ALA A 466 -8.22 -0.04 -16.53
N ARG A 467 -7.86 -0.26 -17.80
CA ARG A 467 -8.57 0.26 -18.95
C ARG A 467 -8.68 -0.80 -20.04
N ALA A 468 -9.90 -1.07 -20.49
CA ALA A 468 -10.17 -1.99 -21.59
C ALA A 468 -10.33 -1.21 -22.89
N GLN A 469 -9.44 -1.46 -23.84
CA GLN A 469 -9.47 -0.86 -25.18
C GLN A 469 -9.21 -1.93 -26.25
N PRO A 470 -10.24 -2.32 -27.05
CA PRO A 470 -11.63 -1.85 -27.03
C PRO A 470 -12.41 -2.38 -25.83
N GLY A 471 -13.43 -1.60 -25.37
CA GLY A 471 -14.23 -1.99 -24.23
C GLY A 471 -15.21 -0.90 -23.85
N GLY A 472 -15.07 -0.37 -22.68
CA GLY A 472 -15.91 0.64 -22.04
C GLY A 472 -15.86 0.41 -20.53
N THR A 473 -16.66 1.13 -19.80
CA THR A 473 -16.68 1.14 -18.34
C THR A 473 -16.79 -0.26 -17.72
N ALA A 474 -17.77 -1.05 -18.16
CA ALA A 474 -17.98 -2.41 -17.62
C ALA A 474 -16.80 -3.35 -17.95
N ALA A 475 -16.19 -3.22 -19.12
CA ALA A 475 -15.03 -4.02 -19.49
C ALA A 475 -13.79 -3.59 -18.69
N SER A 476 -13.61 -2.30 -18.44
CA SER A 476 -12.53 -1.76 -17.59
C SER A 476 -12.64 -2.26 -16.15
N LEU A 477 -13.86 -2.31 -15.60
CA LEU A 477 -14.11 -2.89 -14.27
C LEU A 477 -13.78 -4.38 -14.22
N ALA A 478 -14.14 -5.15 -15.24
CA ALA A 478 -13.78 -6.57 -15.31
C ALA A 478 -12.26 -6.80 -15.38
N VAL A 479 -11.52 -5.93 -16.10
CA VAL A 479 -10.05 -5.95 -16.13
C VAL A 479 -9.48 -5.59 -14.75
N LEU A 480 -10.06 -4.61 -14.04
CA LEU A 480 -9.66 -4.24 -12.68
C LEU A 480 -9.79 -5.45 -11.74
N GLN A 481 -10.94 -6.11 -11.73
CA GLN A 481 -11.20 -7.29 -10.91
C GLN A 481 -10.18 -8.42 -11.18
N ALA A 482 -9.89 -8.71 -12.45
CA ALA A 482 -8.91 -9.73 -12.84
C ALA A 482 -7.48 -9.36 -12.41
N ARG A 483 -7.10 -8.08 -12.47
CA ARG A 483 -5.81 -7.60 -11.96
C ARG A 483 -5.71 -7.76 -10.45
N VAL A 484 -6.75 -7.40 -9.71
CA VAL A 484 -6.79 -7.56 -8.26
C VAL A 484 -6.70 -9.03 -7.84
N ASP A 485 -7.38 -9.96 -8.53
CA ASP A 485 -7.24 -11.39 -8.28
C ASP A 485 -5.78 -11.85 -8.41
N SER A 486 -5.06 -11.35 -9.41
CA SER A 486 -3.64 -11.66 -9.61
C SER A 486 -2.74 -11.00 -8.55
N LEU A 487 -3.05 -9.76 -8.16
CA LEU A 487 -2.29 -9.03 -7.14
C LEU A 487 -2.43 -9.66 -5.74
N ARG A 488 -3.60 -10.20 -5.40
CA ARG A 488 -3.80 -10.94 -4.14
C ARG A 488 -2.91 -12.17 -4.06
N ILE A 489 -2.72 -12.88 -5.18
CA ILE A 489 -1.77 -14.01 -5.25
C ILE A 489 -0.33 -13.51 -5.13
N PHE A 490 0.01 -12.43 -5.84
CA PHE A 490 1.34 -11.82 -5.80
C PHE A 490 1.72 -11.34 -4.39
N ALA A 491 0.79 -10.70 -3.68
CA ALA A 491 1.02 -10.19 -2.33
C ALA A 491 1.45 -11.28 -1.32
N ASN A 492 1.04 -12.55 -1.54
CA ASN A 492 1.47 -13.67 -0.71
C ASN A 492 2.93 -14.08 -0.95
N THR A 493 3.57 -13.57 -2.01
CA THR A 493 5.00 -13.81 -2.29
C THR A 493 5.92 -12.75 -1.71
N LEU A 494 5.36 -11.66 -1.16
CA LEU A 494 6.15 -10.57 -0.59
C LEU A 494 6.70 -10.97 0.79
N PRO A 495 8.01 -10.88 1.03
CA PRO A 495 8.69 -11.55 2.14
C PRO A 495 8.55 -10.88 3.52
N ILE A 496 8.00 -9.67 3.61
CA ILE A 496 8.16 -8.78 4.78
C ILE A 496 7.08 -8.98 5.87
N TRP A 497 6.16 -9.93 5.72
CA TRP A 497 4.95 -9.97 6.54
C TRP A 497 4.97 -10.88 7.75
N ASP A 498 5.95 -11.79 7.83
CA ASP A 498 5.90 -12.94 8.75
C ASP A 498 7.09 -12.98 9.75
N VAL A 499 7.73 -11.83 10.05
CA VAL A 499 8.90 -11.83 10.92
C VAL A 499 8.55 -11.35 12.32
N PRO A 500 8.83 -12.14 13.36
CA PRO A 500 8.74 -11.69 14.75
C PRO A 500 9.67 -10.49 15.01
N GLU A 501 9.21 -9.54 15.83
CA GLU A 501 9.92 -8.31 16.22
C GLU A 501 11.36 -8.52 16.76
N GLU A 502 11.69 -9.74 17.21
CA GLU A 502 12.98 -10.06 17.81
C GLU A 502 14.15 -10.16 16.82
N VAL A 503 13.86 -10.27 15.54
CA VAL A 503 14.87 -10.23 14.48
C VAL A 503 14.67 -8.91 13.75
N GLY A 504 15.26 -7.84 14.23
CA GLY A 504 15.18 -6.54 13.60
C GLY A 504 15.32 -6.66 12.08
N PHE A 505 14.76 -5.73 11.34
CA PHE A 505 14.68 -5.66 9.86
C PHE A 505 15.97 -6.07 9.11
N VAL A 506 17.07 -6.12 9.80
CA VAL A 506 18.41 -6.53 9.39
C VAL A 506 18.48 -7.93 8.74
N GLY A 507 17.69 -8.90 9.21
CA GLY A 507 17.71 -10.26 8.66
C GLY A 507 16.86 -10.48 7.41
N GLN A 508 15.90 -9.62 7.13
CA GLN A 508 14.91 -9.82 6.05
C GLN A 508 15.39 -9.39 4.68
N CYS A 509 16.33 -8.46 4.63
CA CYS A 509 16.95 -8.04 3.38
C CYS A 509 18.05 -9.00 2.89
N ALA A 510 18.43 -10.00 3.68
CA ALA A 510 19.38 -11.03 3.27
C ALA A 510 18.91 -11.80 2.02
N ASP A 511 17.60 -11.97 1.84
CA ASP A 511 17.03 -12.55 0.61
C ASP A 511 17.01 -11.55 -0.58
N TYR A 512 17.33 -10.29 -0.33
CA TYR A 512 17.40 -9.24 -1.35
C TYR A 512 18.47 -9.51 -2.42
N ALA A 513 19.57 -10.10 -2.03
CA ALA A 513 20.60 -10.55 -2.97
C ALA A 513 20.09 -11.65 -3.93
N LEU A 514 19.02 -12.38 -3.53
CA LEU A 514 18.34 -13.37 -4.37
C LEU A 514 17.20 -12.77 -5.19
N LEU A 515 16.59 -11.68 -4.73
CA LEU A 515 15.51 -10.96 -5.44
C LEU A 515 16.04 -9.90 -6.41
N SER A 516 17.28 -9.46 -6.27
CA SER A 516 17.95 -8.56 -7.21
C SER A 516 18.44 -9.26 -8.49
N VAL A 517 17.81 -10.35 -8.89
CA VAL A 517 17.94 -10.83 -10.26
C VAL A 517 17.23 -9.81 -11.14
N GLN A 518 17.99 -8.81 -11.60
CA GLN A 518 17.61 -8.10 -12.81
C GLN A 518 17.08 -9.16 -13.79
N GLU A 519 15.90 -8.94 -14.37
CA GLU A 519 15.47 -9.63 -15.58
C GLU A 519 16.47 -9.37 -16.74
N ARG A 520 17.71 -9.78 -16.55
CA ARG A 520 18.69 -9.88 -17.63
C ARG A 520 18.37 -11.17 -18.33
N ALA A 521 17.68 -11.01 -19.45
CA ALA A 521 17.39 -12.03 -20.43
C ALA A 521 16.74 -13.29 -19.83
N LEU A 522 15.42 -13.34 -19.84
CA LEU A 522 14.67 -14.59 -19.76
C LEU A 522 15.10 -15.49 -20.92
N GLY A 523 16.08 -16.35 -20.64
CA GLY A 523 16.43 -17.42 -21.57
C GLY A 523 15.36 -18.50 -21.50
N ALA A 524 15.03 -19.12 -22.61
CA ALA A 524 14.16 -20.27 -22.63
C ALA A 524 14.95 -21.54 -22.24
N LEU A 525 14.51 -22.22 -21.17
CA LEU A 525 15.04 -23.53 -20.81
C LEU A 525 14.41 -24.59 -21.72
N LEU A 526 15.23 -25.21 -22.57
CA LEU A 526 14.77 -26.27 -23.47
C LEU A 526 14.70 -27.60 -22.70
N LEU A 527 13.50 -28.03 -22.41
CA LEU A 527 13.18 -29.29 -21.71
C LEU A 527 12.80 -30.37 -22.72
N ALA A 528 13.34 -31.60 -22.56
CA ALA A 528 12.99 -32.73 -23.41
C ALA A 528 13.01 -34.06 -22.63
N PRO A 529 12.05 -34.96 -22.87
CA PRO A 529 10.86 -34.77 -23.68
C PRO A 529 9.80 -33.89 -22.99
N THR A 530 8.99 -33.21 -23.79
CA THR A 530 7.78 -32.56 -23.33
C THR A 530 6.72 -32.72 -24.42
N PRO A 531 5.59 -33.43 -24.19
CA PRO A 531 5.15 -34.04 -22.92
C PRO A 531 6.07 -35.16 -22.40
N ALA A 532 6.10 -35.31 -21.06
CA ALA A 532 6.92 -36.30 -20.35
C ALA A 532 6.04 -37.27 -19.53
N THR A 533 6.51 -38.52 -19.39
CA THR A 533 5.88 -39.53 -18.51
C THR A 533 6.61 -39.67 -17.18
N ASP A 534 7.94 -39.83 -17.20
CA ASP A 534 8.71 -40.20 -16.03
C ASP A 534 9.83 -39.19 -15.71
N GLU A 535 10.50 -38.67 -16.73
CA GLU A 535 11.63 -37.74 -16.54
C GLU A 535 11.70 -36.71 -17.65
N VAL A 536 12.27 -35.56 -17.31
CA VAL A 536 12.61 -34.47 -18.23
C VAL A 536 14.07 -34.11 -18.08
N ARG A 537 14.74 -33.83 -19.17
CA ARG A 537 16.17 -33.50 -19.20
C ARG A 537 16.39 -32.15 -19.87
N PHE A 538 17.42 -31.45 -19.39
CA PHE A 538 17.90 -30.23 -20.04
C PHE A 538 19.41 -30.08 -19.86
N ARG A 539 20.05 -29.43 -20.82
CA ARG A 539 21.43 -29.00 -20.71
C ARG A 539 21.47 -27.52 -20.33
N ALA A 540 22.11 -27.21 -19.24
CA ALA A 540 22.23 -25.85 -18.78
C ALA A 540 23.33 -25.11 -19.55
N PRO A 541 23.09 -23.86 -20.01
CA PRO A 541 24.15 -22.93 -20.37
C PRO A 541 25.15 -22.73 -19.21
N ASN A 542 26.38 -22.34 -19.54
CA ASN A 542 27.44 -22.20 -18.53
C ASN A 542 27.08 -21.21 -17.40
N GLU A 543 26.36 -20.14 -17.75
CA GLU A 543 25.88 -19.12 -16.82
C GLU A 543 24.86 -19.63 -15.78
N LEU A 544 24.23 -20.79 -16.03
CA LEU A 544 23.28 -21.42 -15.09
C LEU A 544 23.91 -22.49 -14.20
N VAL A 545 25.15 -22.88 -14.47
CA VAL A 545 25.83 -23.93 -13.69
C VAL A 545 26.03 -23.46 -12.24
N GLY A 546 25.65 -24.31 -11.28
CA GLY A 546 25.66 -23.97 -9.86
C GLY A 546 24.41 -23.24 -9.36
N GLY A 547 23.54 -22.79 -10.28
CA GLY A 547 22.26 -22.18 -9.95
C GLY A 547 21.25 -23.17 -9.35
N LEU A 548 20.11 -22.68 -8.94
CA LEU A 548 19.02 -23.45 -8.36
C LEU A 548 17.91 -23.66 -9.40
N LEU A 549 17.59 -24.91 -9.70
CA LEU A 549 16.37 -25.29 -10.42
C LEU A 549 15.23 -25.45 -9.40
N VAL A 550 14.09 -24.81 -9.69
CA VAL A 550 12.84 -24.97 -8.94
C VAL A 550 11.74 -25.41 -9.92
N VAL A 551 11.06 -26.50 -9.60
CA VAL A 551 9.88 -26.95 -10.36
C VAL A 551 8.63 -26.56 -9.61
N ARG A 552 7.69 -25.88 -10.29
CA ARG A 552 6.44 -25.40 -9.70
C ARG A 552 5.23 -25.95 -10.46
N ASP A 553 4.15 -26.19 -9.73
CA ASP A 553 2.85 -26.54 -10.35
C ASP A 553 2.13 -25.28 -10.88
N ALA A 554 0.94 -25.48 -11.47
CA ALA A 554 0.12 -24.41 -12.03
C ALA A 554 -0.38 -23.39 -10.96
N MET A 555 -0.29 -23.74 -9.67
CA MET A 555 -0.64 -22.89 -8.53
C MET A 555 0.61 -22.19 -7.92
N GLY A 556 1.79 -22.34 -8.54
CA GLY A 556 3.04 -21.75 -8.09
C GLY A 556 3.74 -22.51 -6.95
N ARG A 557 3.19 -23.63 -6.45
CA ARG A 557 3.78 -24.40 -5.36
C ARG A 557 5.05 -25.11 -5.84
N SER A 558 6.13 -24.99 -5.06
CA SER A 558 7.40 -25.67 -5.33
C SER A 558 7.27 -27.17 -5.04
N LEU A 559 7.55 -27.99 -6.06
CA LEU A 559 7.48 -29.45 -5.98
C LEU A 559 8.86 -30.11 -5.87
N ALA A 560 9.88 -29.50 -6.46
CA ALA A 560 11.25 -29.99 -6.42
C ALA A 560 12.25 -28.84 -6.55
N GLN A 561 13.40 -29.03 -5.92
CA GLN A 561 14.55 -28.12 -6.03
C GLN A 561 15.83 -28.95 -6.18
N GLN A 562 16.72 -28.53 -7.10
CA GLN A 562 18.05 -29.15 -7.27
C GLN A 562 19.06 -28.15 -7.81
N ARG A 563 20.36 -28.36 -7.50
CA ARG A 563 21.44 -27.57 -8.09
C ARG A 563 21.71 -28.02 -9.51
N VAL A 564 21.91 -27.03 -10.39
CA VAL A 564 22.22 -27.24 -11.79
C VAL A 564 23.70 -27.62 -11.96
N VAL A 565 23.94 -28.72 -12.69
CA VAL A 565 25.29 -29.23 -12.98
C VAL A 565 25.69 -28.92 -14.45
N PRO A 566 26.99 -28.90 -14.77
CA PRO A 566 27.47 -28.62 -16.15
C PRO A 566 27.00 -29.64 -17.20
N GLU A 567 26.67 -30.83 -16.72
CA GLU A 567 26.25 -31.96 -17.54
C GLU A 567 24.73 -31.93 -17.81
N MET A 568 24.17 -33.08 -18.20
CA MET A 568 22.74 -33.24 -18.40
C MET A 568 22.03 -33.27 -17.03
N ASN A 569 21.12 -32.32 -16.84
CA ASN A 569 20.26 -32.27 -15.66
C ASN A 569 18.98 -33.07 -15.92
N THR A 570 18.52 -33.84 -14.92
CA THR A 570 17.31 -34.68 -15.01
C THR A 570 16.34 -34.28 -13.90
N ILE A 571 15.07 -34.14 -14.25
CA ILE A 571 13.96 -33.88 -13.35
C ILE A 571 13.08 -35.12 -13.35
N ASP A 572 12.94 -35.80 -12.21
CA ASP A 572 12.00 -36.91 -12.04
C ASP A 572 10.59 -36.37 -11.86
N VAL A 573 9.71 -36.68 -12.80
CA VAL A 573 8.30 -36.24 -12.81
C VAL A 573 7.34 -37.42 -12.70
N SER A 574 7.86 -38.62 -12.41
CA SER A 574 7.07 -39.84 -12.34
C SER A 574 5.90 -39.80 -11.35
N ARG A 575 6.07 -38.98 -10.27
CA ARG A 575 5.08 -38.80 -9.21
C ARG A 575 4.18 -37.58 -9.39
N TYR A 576 4.39 -36.79 -10.46
CA TYR A 576 3.57 -35.61 -10.69
C TYR A 576 2.24 -35.98 -11.34
N ALA A 577 1.19 -35.26 -11.00
CA ALA A 577 -0.10 -35.38 -11.68
C ALA A 577 0.00 -34.91 -13.14
N ASN A 578 -0.88 -35.37 -14.01
CA ASN A 578 -0.94 -34.86 -15.37
C ASN A 578 -1.27 -33.36 -15.35
N GLY A 579 -0.47 -32.57 -16.05
CA GLY A 579 -0.63 -31.11 -16.01
C GLY A 579 0.57 -30.34 -16.56
N VAL A 580 0.52 -29.01 -16.42
CA VAL A 580 1.56 -28.09 -16.84
C VAL A 580 2.34 -27.61 -15.61
N TYR A 581 3.66 -27.63 -15.71
CA TYR A 581 4.59 -27.22 -14.67
C TYR A 581 5.57 -26.20 -15.23
N THR A 582 6.08 -25.33 -14.38
CA THR A 582 7.13 -24.36 -14.70
C THR A 582 8.44 -24.84 -14.07
N CYS A 583 9.50 -24.87 -14.86
CA CYS A 583 10.87 -25.13 -14.42
C CYS A 583 11.65 -23.83 -14.49
N ASP A 584 12.07 -23.33 -13.36
CA ASP A 584 12.74 -22.05 -13.20
C ASP A 584 14.18 -22.31 -12.75
N VAL A 585 15.17 -21.89 -13.53
CA VAL A 585 16.59 -22.00 -13.14
C VAL A 585 17.14 -20.62 -12.89
N ILE A 586 17.60 -20.39 -11.68
CA ILE A 586 18.11 -19.11 -11.23
C ILE A 586 19.59 -19.29 -10.83
N SER A 587 20.47 -18.48 -11.43
CA SER A 587 21.87 -18.34 -11.06
C SER A 587 22.18 -16.89 -10.70
N ARG A 588 23.42 -16.60 -10.27
CA ARG A 588 23.83 -15.22 -9.94
C ARG A 588 23.67 -14.23 -11.08
N ASN A 589 23.74 -14.69 -12.35
CA ASN A 589 23.83 -13.82 -13.52
C ASN A 589 22.76 -14.10 -14.59
N ALA A 590 21.87 -15.09 -14.38
CA ALA A 590 20.90 -15.48 -15.42
C ALA A 590 19.70 -16.21 -14.82
N ARG A 591 18.53 -16.01 -15.42
CA ARG A 591 17.30 -16.75 -15.15
C ARG A 591 16.78 -17.35 -16.45
N TYR A 592 16.44 -18.63 -16.43
CA TYR A 592 15.86 -19.34 -17.57
C TYR A 592 14.59 -20.06 -17.11
N VAL A 593 13.56 -19.93 -17.91
CA VAL A 593 12.25 -20.54 -17.60
C VAL A 593 11.87 -21.53 -18.70
N GLY A 594 11.48 -22.73 -18.31
CA GLY A 594 10.96 -23.76 -19.20
C GLY A 594 9.57 -24.23 -18.79
N ARG A 595 8.76 -24.62 -19.76
CA ARG A 595 7.46 -25.22 -19.51
C ARG A 595 7.55 -26.73 -19.72
N LEU A 596 7.11 -27.48 -18.73
CA LEU A 596 7.02 -28.93 -18.72
C LEU A 596 5.54 -29.34 -18.78
N VAL A 597 5.21 -30.30 -19.65
CA VAL A 597 3.88 -30.94 -19.71
C VAL A 597 4.04 -32.39 -19.28
N LYS A 598 3.35 -32.79 -18.20
CA LYS A 598 3.27 -34.18 -17.71
C LYS A 598 2.01 -34.83 -18.25
N GLN A 599 2.15 -36.04 -18.83
CA GLN A 599 1.07 -36.90 -19.33
C GLN A 599 1.03 -38.24 -18.59
#